data_716dfd1e6124cec78708f299edb1a530
#
_entry.id   716dfd1e6124cec78708f299edb1a530
#
_cell.length_a   1.000
_cell.length_b   1.000
_cell.length_c   1.000
_cell.angle_alpha   90.00
_cell.angle_beta   90.00
_cell.angle_gamma   90.00
#
_symmetry.space_group_name_H-M   'P 1'
#
loop_
_entity.id
_entity.type
_entity.pdbx_description
1 polymer ?
#
loop_
_entity_poly.entity_id
_entity_poly.type
_entity_poly.pdbx_seq_one_letter_code
_entity_poly.pdbx_strand_id
1 'polypeptide(L)'
;MAIISTADDLLDSDVYIDLDHTLGIPLNLKCEGFNFAGSVKLRAATSMVASGLRNGLIDEGSTLVESSSGNLGVALSIVAAARSIPFVCVTDPKCNPATVKLMRALGSEVVVVDRPDASGSYLSARKALVRELCEHNTGYVWLNQYENPANWLAHYENTAPLIAKQFPALDVLFVGVGTGGTLSGCAEYFRENRPGVRIVAVDTVGSVNFGLAAGPRHLPGLGASEPMPFVHRGLVHDVVQVPERDAVRMCRRLARHGFLLGGSTGTVVSGAARWLAEHDPGRSLNAVAISADLGDRYIETVYDDAWVQDTYGDLHTEREDSNG
;
A
#
# COMPACT_ATOMS: atom_id res chain seq x y z
N MET A 1 2.61 -1.58 29.05
CA MET A 1 1.25 -1.50 28.47
C MET A 1 1.09 -0.09 27.93
N ALA A 2 0.76 0.08 26.65
CA ALA A 2 0.53 1.41 26.08
C ALA A 2 -0.96 1.75 26.23
N ILE A 3 -1.26 2.96 26.72
CA ILE A 3 -2.60 3.54 26.69
C ILE A 3 -2.58 4.57 25.57
N ILE A 4 -3.44 4.42 24.57
CA ILE A 4 -3.57 5.36 23.47
C ILE A 4 -4.76 6.31 23.73
N SER A 5 -4.65 7.55 23.31
CA SER A 5 -5.69 8.57 23.45
C SER A 5 -6.44 8.83 22.13
N THR A 6 -5.76 8.61 21.01
CA THR A 6 -6.33 8.75 19.67
C THR A 6 -6.04 7.53 18.82
N ALA A 7 -6.86 7.30 17.78
CA ALA A 7 -6.69 6.13 16.91
C ALA A 7 -5.37 6.15 16.12
N ASP A 8 -4.83 7.32 15.86
CA ASP A 8 -3.55 7.50 15.16
C ASP A 8 -2.32 7.42 16.10
N ASP A 9 -2.50 7.19 17.40
CA ASP A 9 -1.40 6.86 18.32
C ASP A 9 -0.91 5.40 18.15
N LEU A 10 -1.73 4.51 17.57
CA LEU A 10 -1.36 3.13 17.31
C LEU A 10 -0.73 2.98 15.91
N LEU A 11 0.49 3.49 15.75
CA LEU A 11 1.25 3.38 14.49
C LEU A 11 2.26 2.23 14.50
N ASP A 12 2.81 1.90 15.66
CA ASP A 12 3.95 1.00 15.78
C ASP A 12 3.49 -0.41 16.21
N SER A 13 3.19 -1.24 15.22
CA SER A 13 3.13 -2.68 15.42
C SER A 13 4.44 -3.32 14.95
N ASP A 14 5.27 -3.76 15.90
CA ASP A 14 6.48 -4.53 15.60
C ASP A 14 6.15 -6.03 15.45
N VAL A 15 5.12 -6.32 14.62
CA VAL A 15 4.70 -7.69 14.34
C VAL A 15 5.33 -8.16 13.04
N TYR A 16 6.01 -9.29 13.12
CA TYR A 16 6.61 -9.98 11.97
C TYR A 16 6.11 -11.41 11.91
N ILE A 17 5.88 -11.92 10.71
CA ILE A 17 5.56 -13.33 10.45
C ILE A 17 6.80 -13.98 9.85
N ASP A 18 7.25 -15.07 10.46
CA ASP A 18 8.29 -15.93 9.91
C ASP A 18 7.68 -16.85 8.83
N LEU A 19 7.90 -16.51 7.57
CA LEU A 19 7.41 -17.30 6.45
C LEU A 19 8.29 -18.51 6.13
N ASP A 20 9.49 -18.60 6.66
CA ASP A 20 10.31 -19.80 6.54
C ASP A 20 9.69 -20.94 7.33
N HIS A 21 9.35 -20.69 8.58
CA HIS A 21 8.63 -21.66 9.41
C HIS A 21 7.25 -22.01 8.83
N THR A 22 6.53 -21.04 8.32
CA THR A 22 5.13 -21.20 7.91
C THR A 22 4.98 -21.79 6.51
N LEU A 23 5.77 -21.34 5.54
CA LEU A 23 5.63 -21.65 4.11
C LEU A 23 6.90 -22.20 3.46
N GLY A 24 8.00 -22.29 4.20
CA GLY A 24 9.32 -22.65 3.67
C GLY A 24 9.95 -21.56 2.79
N ILE A 25 9.49 -20.30 2.92
CA ILE A 25 10.04 -19.14 2.21
C ILE A 25 10.97 -18.41 3.18
N PRO A 26 12.28 -18.25 2.90
CA PRO A 26 13.24 -17.61 3.81
C PRO A 26 13.02 -16.09 3.87
N LEU A 27 11.91 -15.68 4.45
CA LEU A 27 11.42 -14.30 4.44
C LEU A 27 10.69 -13.95 5.72
N ASN A 28 11.03 -12.84 6.34
CA ASN A 28 10.26 -12.24 7.42
C ASN A 28 9.29 -11.20 6.86
N LEU A 29 8.03 -11.25 7.24
CA LEU A 29 6.98 -10.37 6.73
C LEU A 29 6.57 -9.36 7.80
N LYS A 30 6.97 -8.08 7.65
CA LYS A 30 6.54 -7.00 8.53
C LYS A 30 5.07 -6.66 8.30
N CYS A 31 4.24 -6.81 9.34
CA CYS A 31 2.80 -6.56 9.26
C CYS A 31 2.46 -5.11 9.62
N GLU A 32 2.18 -4.29 8.62
CA GLU A 32 1.81 -2.87 8.78
C GLU A 32 0.29 -2.64 8.88
N GLY A 33 -0.50 -3.72 8.90
CA GLY A 33 -1.97 -3.66 9.00
C GLY A 33 -2.51 -3.66 10.43
N PHE A 34 -1.71 -3.92 11.46
CA PHE A 34 -2.19 -3.99 12.85
C PHE A 34 -2.33 -2.60 13.48
N ASN A 35 -3.23 -1.81 12.92
CA ASN A 35 -3.63 -0.50 13.40
C ASN A 35 -5.12 -0.28 13.04
N PHE A 36 -5.74 0.80 13.50
CA PHE A 36 -7.16 1.06 13.27
C PHE A 36 -7.56 1.27 11.81
N ALA A 37 -6.61 1.64 10.94
CA ALA A 37 -6.86 1.72 9.51
C ALA A 37 -6.72 0.36 8.79
N GLY A 38 -6.21 -0.67 9.45
CA GLY A 38 -5.93 -1.97 8.85
C GLY A 38 -4.87 -1.92 7.75
N SER A 39 -4.02 -0.88 7.71
CA SER A 39 -3.05 -0.70 6.63
C SER A 39 -1.91 0.25 6.97
N VAL A 40 -0.81 0.12 6.23
CA VAL A 40 0.36 1.00 6.23
C VAL A 40 0.02 2.48 5.99
N LYS A 41 -1.15 2.76 5.41
CA LYS A 41 -1.55 4.12 5.05
C LYS A 41 -1.83 5.03 6.24
N LEU A 42 -2.06 4.48 7.44
CA LEU A 42 -2.22 5.30 8.63
C LEU A 42 -0.97 6.14 8.92
N ARG A 43 0.23 5.60 8.69
CA ARG A 43 1.49 6.36 8.83
C ARG A 43 1.54 7.57 7.91
N ALA A 44 1.29 7.36 6.62
CA ALA A 44 1.28 8.45 5.65
C ALA A 44 0.18 9.49 5.95
N ALA A 45 -1.03 9.05 6.29
CA ALA A 45 -2.14 9.93 6.63
C ALA A 45 -1.81 10.81 7.85
N THR A 46 -1.34 10.21 8.94
CA THR A 46 -0.94 10.93 10.16
C THR A 46 0.17 11.93 9.87
N SER A 47 1.20 11.52 9.11
CA SER A 47 2.33 12.40 8.76
C SER A 47 1.90 13.58 7.89
N MET A 48 1.09 13.36 6.86
CA MET A 48 0.60 14.43 5.98
C MET A 48 -0.26 15.44 6.74
N VAL A 49 -1.20 14.98 7.57
CA VAL A 49 -2.04 15.87 8.37
C VAL A 49 -1.21 16.62 9.41
N ALA A 50 -0.33 15.94 10.14
CA ALA A 50 0.55 16.59 11.12
C ALA A 50 1.49 17.62 10.47
N SER A 51 2.00 17.34 9.27
CA SER A 51 2.80 18.31 8.50
C SER A 51 1.96 19.51 8.08
N GLY A 52 0.74 19.31 7.57
CA GLY A 52 -0.16 20.39 7.18
C GLY A 52 -0.50 21.34 8.35
N LEU A 53 -0.77 20.76 9.53
CA LEU A 53 -1.02 21.55 10.75
C LEU A 53 0.23 22.33 11.20
N ARG A 54 1.39 21.71 11.23
CA ARG A 54 2.65 22.40 11.60
C ARG A 54 3.02 23.56 10.68
N ASN A 55 2.73 23.41 9.39
CA ASN A 55 3.09 24.39 8.36
C ASN A 55 2.00 25.44 8.10
N GLY A 56 0.89 25.39 8.86
CA GLY A 56 -0.25 26.31 8.69
C GLY A 56 -1.03 26.13 7.39
N LEU A 57 -0.86 25.00 6.70
CA LEU A 57 -1.68 24.61 5.54
C LEU A 57 -3.08 24.16 5.98
N ILE A 58 -3.18 23.55 7.16
CA ILE A 58 -4.42 23.13 7.80
C ILE A 58 -4.63 24.01 9.04
N ASP A 59 -5.79 24.63 9.14
CA ASP A 59 -6.25 25.46 10.26
C ASP A 59 -7.65 25.04 10.74
N GLU A 60 -8.23 25.78 11.71
CA GLU A 60 -9.56 25.48 12.28
C GLU A 60 -10.72 25.53 11.28
N GLY A 61 -10.56 26.24 10.16
CA GLY A 61 -11.58 26.35 9.08
C GLY A 61 -11.39 25.34 7.96
N SER A 62 -10.34 24.53 8.02
CA SER A 62 -9.96 23.66 6.92
C SER A 62 -10.84 22.42 6.81
N THR A 63 -11.14 22.02 5.57
CA THR A 63 -11.70 20.71 5.20
C THR A 63 -10.66 19.95 4.37
N LEU A 64 -10.25 18.79 4.82
CA LEU A 64 -9.33 17.95 4.06
C LEU A 64 -10.02 17.36 2.84
N VAL A 65 -9.31 17.29 1.73
CA VAL A 65 -9.78 16.62 0.50
C VAL A 65 -8.69 15.68 0.00
N GLU A 66 -9.08 14.47 -0.43
CA GLU A 66 -8.13 13.55 -1.04
C GLU A 66 -8.79 12.62 -2.07
N SER A 67 -8.01 12.25 -3.08
CA SER A 67 -8.36 11.25 -4.08
C SER A 67 -7.93 9.86 -3.59
N SER A 68 -8.88 9.01 -3.22
CA SER A 68 -8.55 7.64 -2.82
C SER A 68 -9.69 6.67 -3.09
N SER A 69 -9.37 5.48 -3.62
CA SER A 69 -10.31 4.35 -3.80
C SER A 69 -10.06 3.21 -2.80
N GLY A 70 -9.32 3.45 -1.70
CA GLY A 70 -8.97 2.38 -0.78
C GLY A 70 -8.38 2.85 0.54
N ASN A 71 -7.28 2.21 0.94
CA ASN A 71 -6.68 2.30 2.27
C ASN A 71 -6.37 3.73 2.75
N LEU A 72 -5.94 4.64 1.86
CA LEU A 72 -5.64 6.01 2.30
C LEU A 72 -6.91 6.79 2.67
N GLY A 73 -8.02 6.60 1.94
CA GLY A 73 -9.29 7.22 2.28
C GLY A 73 -9.74 6.84 3.68
N VAL A 74 -9.65 5.55 4.03
CA VAL A 74 -9.94 5.07 5.40
C VAL A 74 -8.98 5.66 6.42
N ALA A 75 -7.68 5.66 6.14
CA ALA A 75 -6.68 6.19 7.06
C ALA A 75 -6.90 7.69 7.34
N LEU A 76 -7.17 8.48 6.30
CA LEU A 76 -7.48 9.91 6.45
C LEU A 76 -8.81 10.12 7.18
N SER A 77 -9.82 9.28 6.95
CA SER A 77 -11.08 9.33 7.70
C SER A 77 -10.85 9.15 9.20
N ILE A 78 -9.97 8.23 9.59
CA ILE A 78 -9.60 8.00 10.99
C ILE A 78 -8.86 9.21 11.58
N VAL A 79 -7.84 9.71 10.89
CA VAL A 79 -7.03 10.85 11.37
C VAL A 79 -7.87 12.13 11.45
N ALA A 80 -8.72 12.35 10.46
CA ALA A 80 -9.64 13.49 10.43
C ALA A 80 -10.66 13.44 11.58
N ALA A 81 -11.28 12.27 11.81
CA ALA A 81 -12.20 12.05 12.92
C ALA A 81 -11.51 12.26 14.29
N ALA A 82 -10.31 11.71 14.48
CA ALA A 82 -9.54 11.86 15.72
C ALA A 82 -9.16 13.31 16.02
N ARG A 83 -9.10 14.18 15.00
CA ARG A 83 -8.74 15.60 15.12
C ARG A 83 -9.90 16.56 14.93
N SER A 84 -11.12 16.03 14.76
CA SER A 84 -12.32 16.81 14.46
C SER A 84 -12.20 17.72 13.23
N ILE A 85 -11.45 17.27 12.22
CA ILE A 85 -11.27 17.97 10.94
C ILE A 85 -12.24 17.37 9.91
N PRO A 86 -13.07 18.15 9.21
CA PRO A 86 -13.90 17.65 8.13
C PRO A 86 -13.05 17.02 7.01
N PHE A 87 -13.53 15.91 6.43
CA PHE A 87 -12.82 15.23 5.35
C PHE A 87 -13.76 14.80 4.22
N VAL A 88 -13.37 15.13 2.99
CA VAL A 88 -14.02 14.72 1.74
C VAL A 88 -13.10 13.75 0.99
N CYS A 89 -13.55 12.52 0.80
CA CYS A 89 -12.86 11.52 -0.01
C CYS A 89 -13.47 11.44 -1.40
N VAL A 90 -12.70 11.76 -2.43
CA VAL A 90 -13.10 11.57 -3.83
C VAL A 90 -12.67 10.19 -4.28
N THR A 91 -13.64 9.35 -4.62
CA THR A 91 -13.45 7.95 -5.03
C THR A 91 -14.09 7.64 -6.38
N ASP A 92 -14.05 6.40 -6.81
CA ASP A 92 -14.64 5.91 -8.07
C ASP A 92 -15.38 4.56 -7.86
N PRO A 93 -16.12 4.05 -8.87
CA PRO A 93 -16.91 2.82 -8.75
C PRO A 93 -16.10 1.54 -8.48
N LYS A 94 -14.76 1.57 -8.64
CA LYS A 94 -13.89 0.44 -8.31
C LYS A 94 -13.60 0.35 -6.81
N CYS A 95 -13.95 1.38 -6.04
CA CYS A 95 -13.81 1.35 -4.58
C CYS A 95 -14.78 0.33 -4.00
N ASN A 96 -14.27 -0.58 -3.18
CA ASN A 96 -15.10 -1.57 -2.50
C ASN A 96 -16.22 -0.87 -1.70
N PRO A 97 -17.50 -1.26 -1.87
CA PRO A 97 -18.64 -0.66 -1.15
C PRO A 97 -18.50 -0.67 0.37
N ALA A 98 -17.88 -1.71 0.95
CA ALA A 98 -17.61 -1.77 2.39
C ALA A 98 -16.61 -0.67 2.81
N THR A 99 -15.62 -0.35 1.99
CA THR A 99 -14.67 0.75 2.22
C THR A 99 -15.37 2.11 2.21
N VAL A 100 -16.31 2.32 1.27
CA VAL A 100 -17.13 3.56 1.23
C VAL A 100 -17.98 3.69 2.50
N LYS A 101 -18.64 2.60 2.92
CA LYS A 101 -19.45 2.58 4.16
C LYS A 101 -18.59 2.87 5.39
N LEU A 102 -17.37 2.32 5.45
CA LEU A 102 -16.44 2.55 6.55
C LEU A 102 -16.01 4.02 6.65
N MET A 103 -15.64 4.66 5.53
CA MET A 103 -15.30 6.09 5.52
C MET A 103 -16.47 6.96 5.98
N ARG A 104 -17.70 6.67 5.52
CA ARG A 104 -18.91 7.37 5.96
C ARG A 104 -19.22 7.16 7.45
N ALA A 105 -19.02 5.95 7.95
CA ALA A 105 -19.19 5.65 9.40
C ALA A 105 -18.21 6.42 10.28
N LEU A 106 -17.03 6.77 9.75
CA LEU A 106 -16.02 7.62 10.38
C LEU A 106 -16.31 9.13 10.23
N GLY A 107 -17.45 9.51 9.63
CA GLY A 107 -17.88 10.89 9.48
C GLY A 107 -17.39 11.59 8.20
N SER A 108 -16.75 10.87 7.30
CA SER A 108 -16.26 11.47 6.04
C SER A 108 -17.36 11.61 5.00
N GLU A 109 -17.36 12.69 4.26
CA GLU A 109 -18.09 12.80 3.01
C GLU A 109 -17.37 11.96 1.94
N VAL A 110 -18.13 11.18 1.15
CA VAL A 110 -17.58 10.37 0.06
C VAL A 110 -18.27 10.73 -1.25
N VAL A 111 -17.50 11.33 -2.14
CA VAL A 111 -17.93 11.73 -3.49
C VAL A 111 -17.41 10.69 -4.49
N VAL A 112 -18.32 10.15 -5.30
CA VAL A 112 -17.98 9.14 -6.32
C VAL A 112 -17.94 9.78 -7.69
N VAL A 113 -16.82 9.64 -8.39
CA VAL A 113 -16.66 10.04 -9.79
C VAL A 113 -17.23 8.92 -10.67
N ASP A 114 -18.36 9.16 -11.31
CA ASP A 114 -19.10 8.14 -12.07
C ASP A 114 -18.43 7.71 -13.37
N ARG A 115 -17.58 8.55 -13.96
CA ARG A 115 -16.96 8.34 -15.27
C ARG A 115 -15.46 8.59 -15.23
N PRO A 116 -14.67 7.77 -15.94
CA PRO A 116 -13.26 8.08 -16.15
C PRO A 116 -13.11 9.33 -17.03
N ASP A 117 -11.91 9.88 -17.07
CA ASP A 117 -11.56 10.96 -17.99
C ASP A 117 -11.51 10.48 -19.46
N ALA A 118 -11.18 11.40 -20.38
CA ALA A 118 -11.08 11.10 -21.81
C ALA A 118 -10.02 10.03 -22.17
N SER A 119 -9.06 9.78 -21.28
CA SER A 119 -8.05 8.70 -21.42
C SER A 119 -8.50 7.35 -20.86
N GLY A 120 -9.69 7.29 -20.23
CA GLY A 120 -10.19 6.11 -19.52
C GLY A 120 -9.67 5.99 -18.09
N SER A 121 -9.03 7.02 -17.54
CA SER A 121 -8.43 7.00 -16.19
C SER A 121 -9.38 7.54 -15.14
N TYR A 122 -9.76 6.69 -14.17
CA TYR A 122 -10.47 7.13 -12.98
C TYR A 122 -9.55 7.92 -12.02
N LEU A 123 -8.26 7.63 -12.00
CA LEU A 123 -7.30 8.36 -11.17
C LEU A 123 -7.24 9.84 -11.59
N SER A 124 -7.08 10.10 -12.89
CA SER A 124 -7.03 11.46 -13.42
C SER A 124 -8.35 12.20 -13.20
N ALA A 125 -9.50 11.52 -13.40
CA ALA A 125 -10.81 12.11 -13.15
C ALA A 125 -11.01 12.50 -11.67
N ARG A 126 -10.61 11.64 -10.72
CA ARG A 126 -10.65 11.96 -9.28
C ARG A 126 -9.76 13.14 -8.92
N LYS A 127 -8.51 13.15 -9.44
CA LYS A 127 -7.57 14.28 -9.22
C LYS A 127 -8.12 15.60 -9.78
N ALA A 128 -8.80 15.57 -10.94
CA ALA A 128 -9.43 16.74 -11.52
C ALA A 128 -10.56 17.27 -10.63
N LEU A 129 -11.45 16.40 -10.13
CA LEU A 129 -12.52 16.80 -9.23
C LEU A 129 -11.99 17.35 -7.90
N VAL A 130 -10.92 16.76 -7.34
CA VAL A 130 -10.28 17.29 -6.13
C VAL A 130 -9.77 18.71 -6.35
N ARG A 131 -9.13 19.01 -7.49
CA ARG A 131 -8.70 20.39 -7.84
C ARG A 131 -9.89 21.33 -7.94
N GLU A 132 -10.93 20.94 -8.66
CA GLU A 132 -12.16 21.71 -8.79
C GLU A 132 -12.79 22.05 -7.43
N LEU A 133 -12.90 21.06 -6.54
CA LEU A 133 -13.40 21.27 -5.18
C LEU A 133 -12.56 22.27 -4.40
N CYS A 134 -11.23 22.20 -4.50
CA CYS A 134 -10.33 23.16 -3.84
C CYS A 134 -10.39 24.55 -4.45
N GLU A 135 -10.61 24.68 -5.75
CA GLU A 135 -10.75 25.97 -6.44
C GLU A 135 -12.05 26.69 -6.07
N HIS A 136 -13.13 25.94 -5.86
CA HIS A 136 -14.47 26.52 -5.59
C HIS A 136 -14.77 26.66 -4.09
N ASN A 137 -13.97 26.07 -3.20
CA ASN A 137 -14.21 26.12 -1.77
C ASN A 137 -12.98 26.64 -1.02
N THR A 138 -13.07 27.85 -0.49
CA THR A 138 -12.05 28.38 0.41
C THR A 138 -11.97 27.52 1.68
N GLY A 139 -10.77 27.13 2.09
CA GLY A 139 -10.56 26.23 3.24
C GLY A 139 -10.52 24.73 2.88
N TYR A 140 -10.76 24.36 1.63
CA TYR A 140 -10.51 22.99 1.19
C TYR A 140 -9.02 22.78 0.94
N VAL A 141 -8.45 21.74 1.56
CA VAL A 141 -7.01 21.45 1.53
C VAL A 141 -6.79 20.06 0.92
N TRP A 142 -6.23 20.02 -0.27
CA TRP A 142 -5.79 18.77 -0.88
C TRP A 142 -4.45 18.33 -0.29
N LEU A 143 -4.43 17.20 0.39
CA LEU A 143 -3.20 16.62 0.97
C LEU A 143 -2.25 16.09 -0.09
N ASN A 144 -2.76 15.66 -1.24
CA ASN A 144 -2.03 15.20 -2.42
C ASN A 144 -0.98 14.11 -2.11
N GLN A 145 -1.47 12.90 -1.80
CA GLN A 145 -0.61 11.74 -1.52
C GLN A 145 0.46 11.44 -2.59
N TYR A 146 0.27 11.96 -3.79
CA TYR A 146 1.15 11.67 -4.93
C TYR A 146 2.41 12.55 -4.94
N GLU A 147 2.35 13.73 -4.33
CA GLU A 147 3.42 14.73 -4.38
C GLU A 147 3.82 15.25 -2.98
N ASN A 148 3.04 14.98 -1.94
CA ASN A 148 3.29 15.44 -0.58
C ASN A 148 4.49 14.71 0.04
N PRO A 149 5.61 15.40 0.34
CA PRO A 149 6.79 14.76 0.91
C PRO A 149 6.53 14.01 2.20
N ALA A 150 5.56 14.47 3.01
CA ALA A 150 5.20 13.81 4.27
C ALA A 150 4.70 12.37 4.08
N ASN A 151 4.27 11.99 2.87
CA ASN A 151 3.93 10.61 2.56
C ASN A 151 5.16 9.68 2.65
N TRP A 152 6.26 10.00 1.98
CA TRP A 152 7.45 9.14 2.02
C TRP A 152 8.27 9.36 3.30
N LEU A 153 8.29 10.58 3.85
CA LEU A 153 8.96 10.90 5.12
C LEU A 153 8.41 10.05 6.28
N ALA A 154 7.12 9.76 6.30
CA ALA A 154 6.52 8.85 7.29
C ALA A 154 7.23 7.49 7.35
N HIS A 155 7.68 6.98 6.22
CA HIS A 155 8.37 5.69 6.13
C HIS A 155 9.88 5.80 6.34
N TYR A 156 10.48 6.92 5.95
CA TYR A 156 11.87 7.23 6.25
C TYR A 156 12.09 7.37 7.76
N GLU A 157 11.20 8.08 8.45
CA GLU A 157 11.33 8.39 9.88
C GLU A 157 10.88 7.24 10.79
N ASN A 158 10.02 6.33 10.31
CA ASN A 158 9.42 5.30 11.17
C ASN A 158 9.59 3.89 10.62
N THR A 159 9.04 3.55 9.45
CA THR A 159 9.00 2.16 8.96
C THR A 159 10.40 1.57 8.78
N ALA A 160 11.28 2.30 8.11
CA ALA A 160 12.64 1.84 7.83
C ALA A 160 13.51 1.74 9.10
N PRO A 161 13.51 2.70 10.03
CA PRO A 161 14.21 2.58 11.32
C PRO A 161 13.75 1.37 12.14
N LEU A 162 12.45 1.09 12.19
CA LEU A 162 11.92 -0.08 12.92
C LEU A 162 12.43 -1.39 12.31
N ILE A 163 12.42 -1.51 10.98
CA ILE A 163 12.99 -2.67 10.28
C ILE A 163 14.49 -2.79 10.56
N ALA A 164 15.23 -1.68 10.45
CA ALA A 164 16.66 -1.66 10.68
C ALA A 164 17.05 -2.05 12.12
N LYS A 165 16.23 -1.67 13.10
CA LYS A 165 16.40 -2.03 14.51
C LYS A 165 16.14 -3.52 14.73
N GLN A 166 15.08 -4.07 14.15
CA GLN A 166 14.69 -5.46 14.33
C GLN A 166 15.63 -6.42 13.60
N PHE A 167 16.14 -6.03 12.43
CA PHE A 167 17.04 -6.84 11.59
C PHE A 167 18.38 -6.12 11.39
N PRO A 168 19.30 -6.18 12.39
CA PRO A 168 20.64 -5.57 12.27
C PRO A 168 21.46 -6.10 11.09
N ALA A 169 21.25 -7.36 10.72
CA ALA A 169 21.93 -8.03 9.61
C ALA A 169 21.04 -8.15 8.34
N LEU A 170 20.13 -7.18 8.13
CA LEU A 170 19.28 -7.17 6.93
C LEU A 170 20.11 -7.06 5.66
N ASP A 171 19.89 -7.98 4.71
CA ASP A 171 20.54 -7.98 3.39
C ASP A 171 19.63 -7.47 2.28
N VAL A 172 18.32 -7.76 2.35
CA VAL A 172 17.35 -7.37 1.32
C VAL A 172 15.99 -7.00 1.90
N LEU A 173 15.42 -5.90 1.42
CA LEU A 173 14.07 -5.44 1.73
C LEU A 173 13.21 -5.41 0.47
N PHE A 174 12.08 -6.12 0.49
CA PHE A 174 11.08 -6.12 -0.57
C PHE A 174 9.94 -5.17 -0.22
N VAL A 175 9.65 -4.23 -1.13
CA VAL A 175 8.64 -3.19 -0.91
C VAL A 175 7.67 -3.13 -2.07
N GLY A 176 6.39 -3.25 -1.78
CA GLY A 176 5.32 -3.08 -2.77
C GLY A 176 5.16 -1.62 -3.22
N VAL A 177 4.87 -1.40 -4.50
CA VAL A 177 4.86 -0.09 -5.13
C VAL A 177 3.45 0.33 -5.55
N GLY A 178 2.86 1.30 -4.84
CA GLY A 178 1.67 2.05 -5.24
C GLY A 178 2.06 3.48 -5.64
N THR A 179 1.82 4.46 -4.76
CA THR A 179 2.26 5.86 -4.96
C THR A 179 3.78 6.05 -4.81
N GLY A 180 4.48 5.04 -4.32
CA GLY A 180 5.93 5.09 -4.10
C GLY A 180 6.36 5.57 -2.71
N GLY A 181 5.45 6.07 -1.86
CA GLY A 181 5.82 6.64 -0.56
C GLY A 181 6.59 5.66 0.33
N THR A 182 6.06 4.45 0.53
CA THR A 182 6.73 3.41 1.34
C THR A 182 8.08 3.01 0.73
N LEU A 183 8.11 2.80 -0.59
CA LEU A 183 9.34 2.45 -1.30
C LEU A 183 10.41 3.53 -1.13
N SER A 184 10.09 4.78 -1.44
CA SER A 184 11.04 5.88 -1.42
C SER A 184 11.54 6.18 -0.01
N GLY A 185 10.64 6.19 0.99
CA GLY A 185 11.04 6.40 2.37
C GLY A 185 12.00 5.33 2.89
N CYS A 186 11.70 4.06 2.62
CA CYS A 186 12.61 2.97 2.99
C CYS A 186 13.92 3.03 2.21
N ALA A 187 13.86 3.25 0.89
CA ALA A 187 15.03 3.27 0.04
C ALA A 187 16.01 4.38 0.41
N GLU A 188 15.50 5.60 0.65
CA GLU A 188 16.34 6.72 1.09
C GLU A 188 16.96 6.47 2.45
N TYR A 189 16.19 5.96 3.42
CA TYR A 189 16.73 5.63 4.72
C TYR A 189 17.88 4.62 4.65
N PHE A 190 17.67 3.50 3.92
CA PHE A 190 18.71 2.46 3.84
C PHE A 190 19.90 2.92 3.01
N ARG A 191 19.71 3.71 1.95
CA ARG A 191 20.81 4.33 1.19
C ARG A 191 21.73 5.17 2.08
N GLU A 192 21.16 5.94 3.01
CA GLU A 192 21.93 6.83 3.88
C GLU A 192 22.53 6.12 5.09
N ASN A 193 21.78 5.22 5.71
CA ASN A 193 22.14 4.64 6.99
C ASN A 193 22.73 3.23 6.89
N ARG A 194 22.41 2.48 5.85
CA ARG A 194 22.85 1.08 5.62
C ARG A 194 22.94 0.77 4.11
N PRO A 195 23.91 1.34 3.40
CA PRO A 195 24.00 1.22 1.93
C PRO A 195 24.23 -0.21 1.41
N GLY A 196 24.54 -1.16 2.30
CA GLY A 196 24.66 -2.58 1.94
C GLY A 196 23.32 -3.30 1.78
N VAL A 197 22.20 -2.71 2.24
CA VAL A 197 20.87 -3.33 2.12
C VAL A 197 20.33 -3.13 0.72
N ARG A 198 20.01 -4.23 0.05
CA ARG A 198 19.38 -4.19 -1.28
C ARG A 198 17.88 -3.90 -1.16
N ILE A 199 17.41 -2.90 -1.90
CA ILE A 199 15.98 -2.58 -2.01
C ILE A 199 15.43 -3.17 -3.30
N VAL A 200 14.47 -4.07 -3.18
CA VAL A 200 13.78 -4.70 -4.32
C VAL A 200 12.34 -4.18 -4.35
N ALA A 201 12.03 -3.46 -5.42
CA ALA A 201 10.68 -3.00 -5.66
C ALA A 201 9.82 -4.15 -6.20
N VAL A 202 8.66 -4.38 -5.61
CA VAL A 202 7.71 -5.36 -6.10
C VAL A 202 6.47 -4.62 -6.62
N ASP A 203 6.19 -4.78 -7.90
CA ASP A 203 5.06 -4.13 -8.56
C ASP A 203 4.18 -5.19 -9.26
N THR A 204 3.02 -4.80 -9.72
CA THR A 204 2.12 -5.70 -10.44
C THR A 204 2.27 -5.54 -11.95
N VAL A 205 2.07 -6.61 -12.69
CA VAL A 205 1.99 -6.57 -14.15
C VAL A 205 0.88 -5.60 -14.57
N GLY A 206 1.16 -4.77 -15.57
CA GLY A 206 0.25 -3.71 -16.03
C GLY A 206 0.42 -2.37 -15.32
N SER A 207 1.36 -2.28 -14.37
CA SER A 207 1.78 -1.01 -13.78
C SER A 207 2.82 -0.31 -14.66
N VAL A 208 2.72 1.02 -14.76
CA VAL A 208 3.66 1.85 -15.54
C VAL A 208 4.79 2.47 -14.71
N ASN A 209 4.84 2.20 -13.41
CA ASN A 209 5.77 2.84 -12.50
C ASN A 209 7.24 2.76 -12.93
N PHE A 210 7.70 1.72 -13.54
CA PHE A 210 9.10 1.55 -13.94
C PHE A 210 9.29 1.60 -15.46
N GLY A 211 8.39 2.30 -16.16
CA GLY A 211 8.46 2.45 -17.62
C GLY A 211 8.01 1.20 -18.38
N LEU A 212 7.20 0.35 -17.74
CA LEU A 212 6.68 -0.87 -18.32
C LEU A 212 5.30 -0.64 -18.94
N ALA A 213 4.81 -1.61 -19.72
CA ALA A 213 3.55 -1.48 -20.45
C ALA A 213 2.34 -1.42 -19.51
N ALA A 214 1.44 -0.48 -19.77
CA ALA A 214 0.15 -0.42 -19.08
C ALA A 214 -0.73 -1.63 -19.41
N GLY A 215 -1.44 -2.12 -18.40
CA GLY A 215 -2.38 -3.23 -18.56
C GLY A 215 -3.52 -3.19 -17.54
N PRO A 216 -4.53 -4.07 -17.70
CA PRO A 216 -5.63 -4.17 -16.76
C PRO A 216 -5.12 -4.66 -15.40
N ARG A 217 -5.71 -4.12 -14.32
CA ARG A 217 -5.42 -4.49 -12.94
C ARG A 217 -6.72 -4.47 -12.14
N HIS A 218 -6.92 -5.50 -11.36
CA HIS A 218 -8.13 -5.72 -10.56
C HIS A 218 -7.87 -5.61 -9.05
N LEU A 219 -6.61 -5.86 -8.61
CA LEU A 219 -6.23 -5.73 -7.21
C LEU A 219 -5.85 -4.29 -6.89
N PRO A 220 -6.46 -3.69 -5.84
CA PRO A 220 -6.07 -2.36 -5.38
C PRO A 220 -4.76 -2.39 -4.59
N GLY A 221 -4.16 -1.22 -4.38
CA GLY A 221 -3.04 -1.01 -3.47
C GLY A 221 -1.68 -0.91 -4.14
N LEU A 222 -1.40 -1.72 -5.17
CA LEU A 222 -0.16 -1.65 -5.94
C LEU A 222 -0.41 -1.29 -7.39
N GLY A 223 0.65 -0.84 -8.06
CA GLY A 223 0.63 -0.42 -9.44
C GLY A 223 0.01 0.95 -9.68
N ALA A 224 0.36 1.55 -10.80
CA ALA A 224 -0.13 2.85 -11.23
C ALA A 224 -0.45 2.86 -12.73
N SER A 225 -1.42 3.70 -13.13
CA SER A 225 -1.80 3.93 -14.54
C SER A 225 -1.04 5.11 -15.15
N GLU A 226 -0.37 5.91 -14.31
CA GLU A 226 0.54 6.99 -14.67
C GLU A 226 1.81 6.87 -13.82
N PRO A 227 2.99 7.34 -14.28
CA PRO A 227 4.20 7.32 -13.47
C PRO A 227 4.02 8.10 -12.17
N MET A 228 4.43 7.51 -11.05
CA MET A 228 4.31 8.14 -9.75
C MET A 228 5.56 8.97 -9.43
N PRO A 229 5.41 10.24 -8.97
CA PRO A 229 6.53 11.15 -8.74
C PRO A 229 7.59 10.63 -7.76
N PHE A 230 7.18 9.83 -6.76
CA PHE A 230 8.12 9.27 -5.78
C PHE A 230 8.84 8.01 -6.26
N VAL A 231 8.46 7.44 -7.42
CA VAL A 231 9.07 6.20 -7.91
C VAL A 231 10.30 6.52 -8.76
N HIS A 232 11.48 6.38 -8.18
CA HIS A 232 12.75 6.60 -8.86
C HIS A 232 13.53 5.30 -8.99
N ARG A 233 13.81 4.86 -10.22
CA ARG A 233 14.54 3.62 -10.47
C ARG A 233 15.95 3.63 -9.85
N GLY A 234 16.57 4.79 -9.71
CA GLY A 234 17.88 4.94 -9.07
C GLY A 234 17.94 4.64 -7.58
N LEU A 235 16.78 4.50 -6.93
CA LEU A 235 16.69 4.14 -5.51
C LEU A 235 16.55 2.64 -5.26
N VAL A 236 16.34 1.84 -6.30
CA VAL A 236 16.10 0.40 -6.17
C VAL A 236 17.17 -0.40 -6.89
N HIS A 237 17.51 -1.53 -6.30
CA HIS A 237 18.51 -2.45 -6.86
C HIS A 237 17.89 -3.36 -7.91
N ASP A 238 16.62 -3.73 -7.71
CA ASP A 238 15.89 -4.57 -8.65
C ASP A 238 14.38 -4.26 -8.63
N VAL A 239 13.68 -4.69 -9.70
CA VAL A 239 12.24 -4.53 -9.86
C VAL A 239 11.64 -5.86 -10.28
N VAL A 240 10.71 -6.37 -9.47
CA VAL A 240 9.99 -7.61 -9.74
C VAL A 240 8.54 -7.31 -10.06
N GLN A 241 8.10 -7.69 -11.27
CA GLN A 241 6.68 -7.64 -11.63
C GLN A 241 6.00 -8.98 -11.36
N VAL A 242 4.85 -8.92 -10.70
CA VAL A 242 4.07 -10.09 -10.30
C VAL A 242 2.71 -10.07 -11.00
N PRO A 243 2.33 -11.16 -11.70
CA PRO A 243 0.96 -11.32 -12.19
C PRO A 243 -0.03 -11.39 -11.03
N GLU A 244 -1.20 -10.75 -11.19
CA GLU A 244 -2.23 -10.76 -10.12
C GLU A 244 -2.71 -12.17 -9.75
N ARG A 245 -2.72 -13.12 -10.70
CA ARG A 245 -3.03 -14.54 -10.42
C ARG A 245 -2.10 -15.14 -9.36
N ASP A 246 -0.81 -14.82 -9.40
CA ASP A 246 0.17 -15.29 -8.43
C ASP A 246 -0.02 -14.62 -7.07
N ALA A 247 -0.37 -13.34 -7.07
CA ALA A 247 -0.74 -12.61 -5.86
C ALA A 247 -1.95 -13.25 -5.17
N VAL A 248 -3.01 -13.58 -5.92
CA VAL A 248 -4.21 -14.26 -5.38
C VAL A 248 -3.88 -15.65 -4.83
N ARG A 249 -3.08 -16.44 -5.56
CA ARG A 249 -2.62 -17.75 -5.07
C ARG A 249 -1.88 -17.63 -3.75
N MET A 250 -0.99 -16.64 -3.64
CA MET A 250 -0.20 -16.42 -2.42
C MET A 250 -1.08 -15.94 -1.26
N CYS A 251 -2.01 -15.02 -1.47
CA CYS A 251 -2.98 -14.61 -0.45
C CYS A 251 -3.75 -15.82 0.10
N ARG A 252 -4.27 -16.67 -0.77
CA ARG A 252 -5.01 -17.87 -0.39
C ARG A 252 -4.11 -18.92 0.31
N ARG A 253 -2.85 -19.02 -0.09
CA ARG A 253 -1.86 -19.85 0.60
C ARG A 253 -1.60 -19.37 2.02
N LEU A 254 -1.39 -18.06 2.22
CA LEU A 254 -1.23 -17.45 3.55
C LEU A 254 -2.48 -17.65 4.41
N ALA A 255 -3.68 -17.46 3.85
CA ALA A 255 -4.94 -17.62 4.57
C ALA A 255 -5.16 -19.04 5.07
N ARG A 256 -4.71 -20.09 4.34
CA ARG A 256 -4.77 -21.50 4.81
C ARG A 256 -3.90 -21.74 6.04
N HIS A 257 -2.95 -20.87 6.33
CA HIS A 257 -2.14 -20.86 7.55
C HIS A 257 -2.64 -19.84 8.59
N GLY A 258 -3.85 -19.28 8.41
CA GLY A 258 -4.48 -18.33 9.33
C GLY A 258 -4.10 -16.86 9.11
N PHE A 259 -3.28 -16.55 8.11
CA PHE A 259 -2.87 -15.17 7.80
C PHE A 259 -3.74 -14.57 6.69
N LEU A 260 -4.84 -13.93 7.09
CA LEU A 260 -5.73 -13.21 6.16
C LEU A 260 -5.15 -11.82 5.87
N LEU A 261 -4.44 -11.70 4.74
CA LEU A 261 -3.70 -10.48 4.36
C LEU A 261 -4.16 -9.95 3.01
N GLY A 262 -3.89 -8.68 2.73
CA GLY A 262 -4.37 -8.01 1.54
C GLY A 262 -3.68 -8.44 0.24
N GLY A 263 -4.28 -8.08 -0.90
CA GLY A 263 -3.78 -8.43 -2.23
C GLY A 263 -2.36 -7.93 -2.50
N SER A 264 -2.02 -6.74 -1.98
CA SER A 264 -0.68 -6.18 -2.03
C SER A 264 0.36 -7.08 -1.35
N THR A 265 0.00 -7.72 -0.23
CA THR A 265 0.87 -8.67 0.47
C THR A 265 1.12 -9.92 -0.37
N GLY A 266 0.06 -10.47 -0.99
CA GLY A 266 0.23 -11.59 -1.91
C GLY A 266 1.18 -11.29 -3.05
N THR A 267 1.09 -10.08 -3.62
CA THR A 267 2.00 -9.60 -4.65
C THR A 267 3.45 -9.55 -4.13
N VAL A 268 3.66 -8.92 -2.97
CA VAL A 268 5.01 -8.73 -2.41
C VAL A 268 5.65 -10.06 -2.03
N VAL A 269 4.92 -10.95 -1.37
CA VAL A 269 5.45 -12.28 -0.98
C VAL A 269 5.73 -13.14 -2.20
N SER A 270 4.88 -13.12 -3.24
CA SER A 270 5.14 -13.85 -4.49
C SER A 270 6.39 -13.34 -5.20
N GLY A 271 6.55 -12.02 -5.28
CA GLY A 271 7.73 -11.40 -5.88
C GLY A 271 9.01 -11.71 -5.11
N ALA A 272 8.96 -11.60 -3.78
CA ALA A 272 10.08 -11.91 -2.90
C ALA A 272 10.48 -13.38 -2.99
N ALA A 273 9.52 -14.31 -2.95
CA ALA A 273 9.79 -15.74 -3.06
C ALA A 273 10.47 -16.10 -4.38
N ARG A 274 10.01 -15.54 -5.52
CA ARG A 274 10.62 -15.74 -6.83
C ARG A 274 12.03 -15.17 -6.89
N TRP A 275 12.21 -13.95 -6.42
CA TRP A 275 13.52 -13.29 -6.42
C TRP A 275 14.53 -14.04 -5.54
N LEU A 276 14.13 -14.47 -4.34
CA LEU A 276 14.99 -15.25 -3.43
C LEU A 276 15.38 -16.60 -4.02
N ALA A 277 14.44 -17.31 -4.67
CA ALA A 277 14.73 -18.58 -5.33
C ALA A 277 15.80 -18.43 -6.44
N GLU A 278 15.80 -17.30 -7.14
CA GLU A 278 16.73 -17.02 -8.22
C GLU A 278 18.09 -16.50 -7.71
N HIS A 279 18.09 -15.60 -6.70
CA HIS A 279 19.28 -14.84 -6.28
C HIS A 279 19.91 -15.37 -4.98
N ASP A 280 19.21 -16.22 -4.22
CA ASP A 280 19.68 -16.79 -2.96
C ASP A 280 19.28 -18.27 -2.81
N PRO A 281 19.67 -19.14 -3.75
CA PRO A 281 19.36 -20.58 -3.64
C PRO A 281 19.99 -21.23 -2.39
N GLY A 282 21.04 -20.62 -1.83
CA GLY A 282 21.69 -21.05 -0.59
C GLY A 282 20.97 -20.61 0.68
N ARG A 283 19.93 -19.79 0.58
CA ARG A 283 19.12 -19.29 1.71
C ARG A 283 19.98 -18.60 2.78
N SER A 284 20.91 -17.77 2.35
CA SER A 284 21.89 -17.10 3.21
C SER A 284 21.50 -15.65 3.57
N LEU A 285 20.55 -15.06 2.82
CA LEU A 285 20.17 -13.69 3.01
C LEU A 285 19.12 -13.50 4.10
N ASN A 286 19.34 -12.49 4.94
CA ASN A 286 18.33 -11.99 5.87
C ASN A 286 17.35 -11.08 5.09
N ALA A 287 16.19 -11.62 4.76
CA ALA A 287 15.20 -10.99 3.91
C ALA A 287 13.97 -10.52 4.70
N VAL A 288 13.52 -9.30 4.41
CA VAL A 288 12.26 -8.74 4.95
C VAL A 288 11.39 -8.25 3.80
N ALA A 289 10.08 -8.46 3.92
CA ALA A 289 9.07 -7.85 3.06
C ALA A 289 8.05 -7.06 3.90
N ILE A 290 7.37 -6.09 3.29
CA ILE A 290 6.34 -5.30 3.96
C ILE A 290 4.95 -5.77 3.51
N SER A 291 4.16 -6.27 4.47
CA SER A 291 2.72 -6.51 4.33
C SER A 291 1.98 -5.20 4.59
N ALA A 292 1.36 -4.64 3.55
CA ALA A 292 0.82 -3.30 3.63
C ALA A 292 -0.57 -3.23 4.27
N ASP A 293 -1.38 -4.30 4.21
CA ASP A 293 -2.75 -4.30 4.72
C ASP A 293 -3.26 -5.69 5.10
N LEU A 294 -4.35 -5.71 5.88
CA LEU A 294 -5.09 -6.90 6.25
C LEU A 294 -6.08 -7.33 5.15
N GLY A 295 -6.56 -8.58 5.22
CA GLY A 295 -7.37 -9.22 4.18
C GLY A 295 -8.87 -8.94 4.25
N ASP A 296 -9.37 -8.33 5.32
CA ASP A 296 -10.81 -8.16 5.55
C ASP A 296 -11.54 -7.44 4.39
N ARG A 297 -10.86 -6.51 3.72
CA ARG A 297 -11.43 -5.76 2.58
C ARG A 297 -11.39 -6.53 1.27
N TYR A 298 -10.83 -7.74 1.26
CA TYR A 298 -10.65 -8.58 0.07
C TYR A 298 -11.51 -9.85 0.11
N ILE A 299 -12.42 -9.97 1.10
CA ILE A 299 -13.29 -11.15 1.29
C ILE A 299 -14.17 -11.39 0.07
N GLU A 300 -14.74 -10.30 -0.51
CA GLU A 300 -15.61 -10.36 -1.69
C GLU A 300 -14.83 -10.37 -3.03
N THR A 301 -13.50 -10.48 -2.99
CA THR A 301 -12.64 -10.48 -4.18
C THR A 301 -11.60 -11.61 -4.12
N VAL A 302 -10.41 -11.37 -3.60
CA VAL A 302 -9.29 -12.34 -3.54
C VAL A 302 -9.69 -13.66 -2.88
N TYR A 303 -10.60 -13.62 -1.91
CA TYR A 303 -11.05 -14.76 -1.12
C TYR A 303 -12.42 -15.31 -1.56
N ASP A 304 -13.08 -14.69 -2.53
CA ASP A 304 -14.30 -15.17 -3.16
C ASP A 304 -13.99 -16.00 -4.42
N ASP A 305 -14.46 -17.24 -4.46
CA ASP A 305 -14.16 -18.16 -5.57
C ASP A 305 -14.84 -17.76 -6.88
N ALA A 306 -16.06 -17.20 -6.80
CA ALA A 306 -16.79 -16.76 -7.97
C ALA A 306 -16.11 -15.55 -8.62
N TRP A 307 -15.73 -14.54 -7.80
CA TRP A 307 -15.00 -13.39 -8.29
C TRP A 307 -13.65 -13.77 -8.91
N VAL A 308 -12.92 -14.69 -8.29
CA VAL A 308 -11.62 -15.15 -8.80
C VAL A 308 -11.79 -15.91 -10.11
N GLN A 309 -12.81 -16.78 -10.22
CA GLN A 309 -13.11 -17.51 -11.44
C GLN A 309 -13.48 -16.56 -12.59
N ASP A 310 -14.32 -15.55 -12.30
CA ASP A 310 -14.76 -14.58 -13.32
C ASP A 310 -13.61 -13.66 -13.78
N THR A 311 -12.70 -13.29 -12.86
CA THR A 311 -11.63 -12.33 -13.14
C THR A 311 -10.40 -12.98 -13.75
N TYR A 312 -10.01 -14.16 -13.26
CA TYR A 312 -8.75 -14.81 -13.62
C TYR A 312 -8.90 -16.20 -14.23
N GLY A 313 -10.11 -16.78 -14.22
CA GLY A 313 -10.33 -18.17 -14.59
C GLY A 313 -9.81 -19.15 -13.53
N ASP A 314 -9.64 -20.41 -13.91
CA ASP A 314 -9.13 -21.43 -13.01
C ASP A 314 -7.66 -21.15 -12.64
N LEU A 315 -7.42 -20.98 -11.34
CA LEU A 315 -6.06 -20.80 -10.83
C LEU A 315 -5.28 -22.12 -10.67
N HIS A 316 -5.92 -23.29 -10.84
CA HIS A 316 -5.31 -24.60 -10.62
C HIS A 316 -4.63 -25.18 -11.87
N THR A 317 -4.93 -24.68 -13.06
CA THR A 317 -4.54 -25.29 -14.35
C THR A 317 -3.08 -25.11 -14.79
N GLU A 318 -2.21 -24.42 -14.04
CA GLU A 318 -0.81 -24.15 -14.46
C GLU A 318 0.27 -24.88 -13.62
N ARG A 319 -0.03 -26.03 -12.98
CA ARG A 319 0.94 -26.71 -12.08
C ARG A 319 1.41 -28.09 -12.52
N GLU A 320 1.18 -28.53 -13.73
CA GLU A 320 1.65 -29.85 -14.16
C GLU A 320 2.92 -29.87 -15.04
N ASP A 321 3.44 -28.70 -15.49
CA ASP A 321 4.54 -28.68 -16.46
C ASP A 321 5.95 -28.39 -15.86
N SER A 322 6.15 -28.47 -14.54
CA SER A 322 7.47 -28.21 -13.93
C SER A 322 8.05 -29.34 -13.07
N ASN A 323 7.61 -30.60 -13.30
CA ASN A 323 8.29 -31.79 -12.79
C ASN A 323 8.44 -32.79 -13.96
N GLY A 324 9.41 -32.54 -14.82
CA GLY A 324 9.95 -33.48 -15.78
C GLY A 324 11.46 -33.47 -15.70
#